data_4340dcf93af83f0536c0a7e5a28bfced
#
_entry.id   4340dcf93af83f0536c0a7e5a28bfced
#
_cell.length_a   1.000
_cell.length_b   1.000
_cell.length_c   1.000
_cell.angle_alpha   90.00
_cell.angle_beta   90.00
_cell.angle_gamma   90.00
#
_symmetry.space_group_name_H-M   'P 1'
#
loop_
_entity.id
_entity.type
_entity.pdbx_description
1 polymer ?
#
loop_
_entity_poly.entity_id
_entity_poly.type
_entity_poly.pdbx_seq_one_letter_code
_entity_poly.pdbx_strand_id
1 'polypeptide(L)'
;MRNSKLVTPLLIAVFAASPVSAGEAAAASEWRQVQYSCGAGATLTVDYKESGSAIRVAEADKKAVKLNARPAKAGFRYGDSRHELRGEGEAVTWKVGARTAIQCRSEDPAAIGLAIAANR
;
A
#
# COMPACT_ATOMS: atom_id res chain seq x y z
N MET A 1 44.47 15.04 -58.59
CA MET A 1 44.20 14.98 -58.24
C MET A 1 43.54 14.69 -57.41
N ARG A 2 43.20 14.46 -56.82
CA ARG A 2 42.60 14.27 -56.14
C ARG A 2 42.16 14.38 -55.16
N ASN A 3 41.75 14.25 -54.62
CA ASN A 3 41.26 14.38 -53.79
C ASN A 3 40.60 13.87 -52.93
N SER A 4 40.35 13.68 -52.52
CA SER A 4 39.89 13.12 -51.76
C SER A 4 39.43 13.42 -50.77
N LYS A 5 38.95 13.40 -50.29
CA LYS A 5 38.44 13.65 -49.35
C LYS A 5 37.91 13.00 -48.51
N LEU A 6 37.68 12.83 -47.91
CA LEU A 6 37.32 12.25 -47.10
C LEU A 6 36.54 12.59 -46.17
N VAL A 7 35.88 12.17 -45.67
CA VAL A 7 35.09 12.48 -44.89
C VAL A 7 34.91 11.78 -43.86
N THR A 8 34.64 11.95 -43.04
CA THR A 8 34.52 11.40 -42.01
C THR A 8 33.39 11.43 -41.33
N PRO A 9 32.79 10.79 -40.92
CA PRO A 9 31.68 10.74 -40.44
C PRO A 9 31.63 10.76 -39.14
N LEU A 10 31.13 10.88 -38.60
CA LEU A 10 31.07 10.98 -37.44
C LEU A 10 30.05 10.42 -36.83
N LEU A 11 29.97 10.00 -36.13
CA LEU A 11 29.12 9.45 -35.55
C LEU A 11 28.76 9.81 -34.34
N ILE A 12 27.85 9.74 -33.88
CA ILE A 12 27.42 10.14 -32.81
C ILE A 12 26.71 9.28 -32.09
N ALA A 13 26.92 8.98 -31.13
CA ALA A 13 26.34 8.12 -30.43
C ALA A 13 25.51 8.72 -29.53
N VAL A 14 24.58 8.44 -29.37
CA VAL A 14 23.80 9.06 -28.54
C VAL A 14 23.13 8.23 -27.75
N PHE A 15 22.95 8.25 -26.79
CA PHE A 15 22.34 7.52 -26.00
C PHE A 15 21.52 8.05 -25.18
N ALA A 16 20.67 7.65 -24.87
CA ALA A 16 19.74 8.00 -24.29
C ALA A 16 19.66 7.46 -23.05
N ALA A 17 19.63 7.96 -22.20
CA ALA A 17 19.68 7.49 -20.99
C ALA A 17 18.38 7.22 -20.56
N SER A 18 18.11 6.28 -20.03
CA SER A 18 16.90 6.07 -19.65
C SER A 18 16.65 6.18 -18.31
N PRO A 19 15.82 6.63 -17.85
CA PRO A 19 15.56 6.90 -16.56
C PRO A 19 14.93 5.82 -15.95
N VAL A 20 14.96 5.69 -14.92
CA VAL A 20 14.48 4.80 -14.28
C VAL A 20 13.50 5.15 -13.44
N SER A 21 12.41 5.18 -13.53
CA SER A 21 11.50 5.60 -12.65
C SER A 21 10.99 4.57 -11.78
N ALA A 22 11.13 3.40 -12.09
CA ALA A 22 10.62 2.37 -11.26
C ALA A 22 11.05 2.47 -9.83
N GLY A 23 12.25 2.71 -9.63
CA GLY A 23 12.74 2.79 -8.30
C GLY A 23 12.19 3.96 -7.56
N GLU A 24 12.01 5.03 -8.26
CA GLU A 24 11.49 6.15 -7.62
C GLU A 24 10.11 5.98 -7.21
N ALA A 25 9.30 5.37 -8.00
CA ALA A 25 7.94 5.18 -7.66
C ALA A 25 7.83 4.36 -6.40
N ALA A 26 8.61 3.34 -6.27
CA ALA A 26 8.54 2.51 -5.10
C ALA A 26 8.98 3.28 -3.88
N ALA A 27 9.98 4.08 -4.03
CA ALA A 27 10.48 4.80 -2.89
C ALA A 27 9.50 5.84 -2.42
N ALA A 28 8.70 6.33 -3.29
CA ALA A 28 7.80 7.38 -2.90
C ALA A 28 6.58 6.88 -2.18
N SER A 29 6.36 5.60 -2.15
CA SER A 29 5.15 5.11 -1.55
C SER A 29 5.26 5.05 -0.05
N GLU A 30 4.43 5.76 0.63
CA GLU A 30 4.39 5.72 2.07
C GLU A 30 3.34 4.77 2.56
N TRP A 31 2.61 4.18 1.69
CA TRP A 31 1.48 3.33 2.07
C TRP A 31 1.67 1.93 1.53
N ARG A 32 1.28 0.94 2.32
CA ARG A 32 1.39 -0.45 1.92
C ARG A 32 0.00 -1.02 1.89
N GLN A 33 -0.43 -1.54 0.78
CA GLN A 33 -1.79 -2.01 0.62
C GLN A 33 -1.92 -3.49 0.92
N VAL A 34 -2.95 -3.83 1.66
CA VAL A 34 -3.25 -5.21 1.99
C VAL A 34 -4.70 -5.46 1.63
N GLN A 35 -4.97 -6.58 0.99
CA GLN A 35 -6.31 -6.97 0.64
C GLN A 35 -6.80 -8.03 1.60
N TYR A 36 -8.02 -7.88 2.06
CA TYR A 36 -8.60 -8.84 2.98
C TYR A 36 -9.85 -9.44 2.37
N SER A 37 -10.06 -10.73 2.61
CA SER A 37 -11.28 -11.39 2.19
C SER A 37 -12.17 -11.49 3.40
N CYS A 38 -13.38 -11.08 3.24
CA CYS A 38 -14.38 -11.14 4.31
C CYS A 38 -15.44 -12.14 3.91
N GLY A 39 -16.28 -12.52 4.81
CA GLY A 39 -17.29 -13.49 4.50
C GLY A 39 -18.24 -12.99 3.42
N ALA A 40 -18.89 -13.90 2.76
CA ALA A 40 -19.90 -13.59 1.76
C ALA A 40 -19.33 -12.87 0.54
N GLY A 41 -18.10 -13.11 0.22
CA GLY A 41 -17.51 -12.53 -0.97
C GLY A 41 -17.15 -11.08 -0.86
N ALA A 42 -17.28 -10.49 0.29
CA ALA A 42 -16.91 -9.10 0.47
C ALA A 42 -15.39 -8.96 0.59
N THR A 43 -14.86 -7.82 0.22
CA THR A 43 -13.44 -7.56 0.34
C THR A 43 -13.21 -6.22 1.01
N LEU A 44 -12.03 -6.08 1.58
CA LEU A 44 -11.66 -4.86 2.25
C LEU A 44 -10.24 -4.55 1.83
N THR A 45 -9.99 -3.33 1.44
CA THR A 45 -8.64 -2.91 1.07
C THR A 45 -8.14 -1.94 2.11
N VAL A 46 -6.98 -2.22 2.67
CA VAL A 46 -6.44 -1.36 3.70
C VAL A 46 -5.06 -0.91 3.29
N ASP A 47 -4.83 0.39 3.30
CA ASP A 47 -3.53 0.95 3.05
C ASP A 47 -2.95 1.31 4.40
N TYR A 48 -1.83 0.72 4.75
CA TYR A 48 -1.16 1.00 6.02
C TYR A 48 -0.03 1.99 5.77
N LYS A 49 -0.02 3.05 6.56
CA LYS A 49 1.06 4.00 6.41
C LYS A 49 2.33 3.39 6.99
N GLU A 50 3.43 3.62 6.35
CA GLU A 50 4.69 3.04 6.78
C GLU A 50 5.02 3.37 8.23
N SER A 51 4.68 4.54 8.68
CA SER A 51 4.96 4.92 10.06
C SER A 51 4.04 4.22 11.05
N GLY A 52 2.98 3.58 10.58
CA GLY A 52 2.03 2.94 11.47
C GLY A 52 1.03 3.89 12.09
N SER A 53 1.08 5.17 11.75
CA SER A 53 0.23 6.15 12.42
C SER A 53 -1.19 6.20 11.90
N ALA A 54 -1.43 5.71 10.69
CA ALA A 54 -2.75 5.82 10.10
C ALA A 54 -2.97 4.76 9.05
N ILE A 55 -4.22 4.53 8.72
CA ILE A 55 -4.57 3.63 7.63
C ILE A 55 -5.69 4.26 6.83
N ARG A 56 -5.91 3.72 5.66
CA ARG A 56 -7.08 4.06 4.86
C ARG A 56 -7.79 2.75 4.57
N VAL A 57 -9.07 2.70 4.85
CA VAL A 57 -9.85 1.48 4.68
C VAL A 57 -10.94 1.70 3.66
N ALA A 58 -11.04 0.84 2.69
CA ALA A 58 -12.09 0.93 1.68
C ALA A 58 -12.84 -0.38 1.58
N GLU A 59 -14.13 -0.32 1.73
CA GLU A 59 -14.98 -1.46 1.43
C GLU A 59 -15.16 -1.46 -0.07
N ALA A 60 -15.38 -2.61 -0.61
CA ALA A 60 -15.37 -2.79 -2.04
C ALA A 60 -15.75 -1.62 -2.92
N ASP A 61 -16.89 -1.08 -2.77
CA ASP A 61 -17.28 -0.01 -3.66
C ASP A 61 -17.54 1.28 -2.94
N LYS A 62 -16.91 1.50 -1.81
CA LYS A 62 -17.12 2.73 -1.07
C LYS A 62 -15.84 3.51 -0.98
N LYS A 63 -15.98 4.79 -0.62
CA LYS A 63 -14.82 5.63 -0.48
C LYS A 63 -13.98 5.21 0.67
N ALA A 64 -12.68 5.41 0.55
CA ALA A 64 -11.76 5.08 1.63
C ALA A 64 -11.94 6.02 2.82
N VAL A 65 -11.77 5.49 4.00
CA VAL A 65 -11.88 6.26 5.22
C VAL A 65 -10.51 6.24 5.88
N LYS A 66 -10.03 7.37 6.28
CA LYS A 66 -8.73 7.44 6.96
C LYS A 66 -8.92 7.33 8.46
N LEU A 67 -8.16 6.45 9.09
CA LEU A 67 -8.27 6.24 10.52
C LEU A 67 -6.90 6.36 11.16
N ASN A 68 -6.85 6.86 12.38
CA ASN A 68 -5.60 7.01 13.09
C ASN A 68 -5.39 5.86 14.06
N ALA A 69 -4.13 5.61 14.38
CA ALA A 69 -3.79 4.54 15.29
C ALA A 69 -4.34 4.82 16.68
N ARG A 70 -4.74 3.75 17.35
CA ARG A 70 -5.24 3.83 18.70
C ARG A 70 -4.54 2.79 19.56
N PRO A 71 -4.53 2.97 20.84
CA PRO A 71 -3.88 2.00 21.72
C PRO A 71 -4.53 0.62 21.59
N ALA A 72 -3.73 -0.42 21.63
CA ALA A 72 -4.23 -1.77 21.56
C ALA A 72 -3.39 -2.65 22.46
N LYS A 73 -4.01 -3.61 23.11
CA LYS A 73 -3.28 -4.51 23.98
C LYS A 73 -2.56 -5.55 23.17
N ALA A 74 -3.12 -5.93 22.06
CA ALA A 74 -2.50 -6.92 21.19
C ALA A 74 -2.79 -6.52 19.76
N GLY A 75 -1.88 -6.82 18.87
CA GLY A 75 -2.09 -6.49 17.48
C GLY A 75 -2.14 -4.99 17.26
N PHE A 76 -3.09 -4.54 16.47
CA PHE A 76 -3.20 -3.12 16.20
C PHE A 76 -4.67 -2.70 16.20
N ARG A 77 -4.87 -1.41 16.30
CA ARG A 77 -6.20 -0.86 16.33
C ARG A 77 -6.16 0.53 15.72
N TYR A 78 -7.07 0.80 14.80
CA TYR A 78 -7.20 2.10 14.17
C TYR A 78 -8.67 2.48 14.22
N GLY A 79 -8.97 3.72 14.41
CA GLY A 79 -10.37 4.08 14.48
C GLY A 79 -10.65 5.55 14.64
N ASP A 80 -11.92 5.89 14.53
CA ASP A 80 -12.41 7.21 14.81
C ASP A 80 -13.74 7.01 15.56
N SER A 81 -14.58 8.02 15.61
CA SER A 81 -15.80 7.92 16.38
C SER A 81 -16.80 6.94 15.78
N ARG A 82 -16.62 6.54 14.54
CA ARG A 82 -17.58 5.71 13.89
C ARG A 82 -17.01 4.44 13.31
N HIS A 83 -15.72 4.39 13.07
CA HIS A 83 -15.10 3.25 12.42
C HIS A 83 -14.00 2.66 13.28
N GLU A 84 -13.84 1.36 13.21
CA GLU A 84 -12.74 0.73 13.92
C GLU A 84 -12.23 -0.47 13.16
N LEU A 85 -10.91 -0.55 12.99
CA LEU A 85 -10.28 -1.75 12.45
C LEU A 85 -9.34 -2.28 13.51
N ARG A 86 -9.53 -3.52 13.90
CA ARG A 86 -8.65 -4.16 14.84
C ARG A 86 -8.06 -5.35 14.16
N GLY A 87 -6.83 -5.63 14.43
CA GLY A 87 -6.19 -6.78 13.80
C GLY A 87 -5.21 -7.46 14.70
N GLU A 88 -5.01 -8.75 14.45
CA GLU A 88 -4.04 -9.52 15.15
C GLU A 88 -3.67 -10.65 14.22
N GLY A 89 -2.42 -10.73 13.82
CA GLY A 89 -2.00 -11.70 12.82
C GLY A 89 -2.62 -11.38 11.48
N GLU A 90 -3.16 -12.37 10.84
CA GLU A 90 -3.75 -12.16 9.51
C GLU A 90 -5.20 -11.81 9.56
N ALA A 91 -5.79 -11.76 10.72
CA ALA A 91 -7.21 -11.51 10.83
C ALA A 91 -7.49 -10.10 11.29
N VAL A 92 -8.49 -9.48 10.72
CA VAL A 92 -8.90 -8.16 11.17
C VAL A 92 -10.41 -8.15 11.35
N THR A 93 -10.89 -7.27 12.21
CA THR A 93 -12.29 -7.06 12.44
C THR A 93 -12.61 -5.63 12.07
N TRP A 94 -13.58 -5.44 11.23
CA TRP A 94 -13.98 -4.12 10.75
C TRP A 94 -15.38 -3.80 11.25
N LYS A 95 -15.49 -2.66 11.90
CA LYS A 95 -16.77 -2.25 12.45
C LYS A 95 -17.11 -0.82 12.07
N VAL A 96 -18.32 -0.59 11.67
CA VAL A 96 -18.78 0.74 11.30
C VAL A 96 -20.04 1.05 12.07
N GLY A 97 -20.00 2.05 12.94
CA GLY A 97 -21.16 2.48 13.70
C GLY A 97 -21.81 1.33 14.43
N ALA A 98 -23.09 1.22 14.26
CA ALA A 98 -23.85 0.17 14.94
C ALA A 98 -23.93 -1.13 14.16
N ARG A 99 -23.33 -1.20 13.00
CA ARG A 99 -23.38 -2.42 12.20
C ARG A 99 -22.63 -3.55 12.93
N THR A 100 -23.00 -4.76 12.62
CA THR A 100 -22.29 -5.89 13.16
C THR A 100 -20.88 -5.90 12.61
N ALA A 101 -19.92 -6.17 13.45
CA ALA A 101 -18.54 -6.22 13.00
C ALA A 101 -18.34 -7.40 12.05
N ILE A 102 -17.48 -7.23 11.06
CA ILE A 102 -17.20 -8.31 10.14
C ILE A 102 -15.77 -8.73 10.30
N GLN A 103 -15.50 -9.99 10.07
CA GLN A 103 -14.17 -10.52 10.21
C GLN A 103 -13.61 -10.82 8.86
N CYS A 104 -12.39 -10.45 8.66
CA CYS A 104 -11.72 -10.60 7.38
C CYS A 104 -10.34 -11.20 7.58
N ARG A 105 -9.78 -11.80 6.54
CA ARG A 105 -8.45 -12.37 6.60
C ARG A 105 -7.63 -11.86 5.45
N SER A 106 -6.37 -11.68 5.71
CA SER A 106 -5.46 -11.21 4.69
C SER A 106 -5.23 -12.28 3.64
N GLU A 107 -5.18 -11.85 2.39
CA GLU A 107 -4.85 -12.74 1.31
C GLU A 107 -3.35 -12.80 1.14
N ASP A 108 -2.61 -11.98 1.88
CA ASP A 108 -1.17 -11.95 1.81
C ASP A 108 -0.59 -11.80 3.22
N PRO A 109 -0.35 -12.89 3.91
CA PRO A 109 0.16 -12.81 5.29
C PRO A 109 1.47 -12.07 5.42
N ALA A 110 2.29 -12.08 4.39
CA ALA A 110 3.55 -11.37 4.48
C ALA A 110 3.32 -9.87 4.56
N ALA A 111 2.36 -9.37 3.83
CA ALA A 111 2.07 -7.94 3.88
C ALA A 111 1.53 -7.55 5.23
N ILE A 112 0.73 -8.39 5.83
CA ILE A 112 0.15 -8.08 7.11
C ILE A 112 1.26 -8.06 8.17
N GLY A 113 2.22 -8.93 8.05
CA GLY A 113 3.33 -8.95 8.98
C GLY A 113 4.10 -7.64 8.95
N LEU A 114 4.32 -7.10 7.77
CA LEU A 114 5.01 -5.84 7.64
C LEU A 114 4.20 -4.70 8.22
N ALA A 115 2.89 -4.72 8.03
CA ALA A 115 2.04 -3.67 8.56
C ALA A 115 2.06 -3.68 10.09
N ILE A 116 2.02 -4.85 10.68
CA ILE A 116 2.04 -4.95 12.12
C ILE A 116 3.37 -4.45 12.66
N ALA A 117 4.45 -4.78 11.99
CA ALA A 117 5.75 -4.32 12.45
C ALA A 117 5.84 -2.81 12.40
N ALA A 118 5.30 -2.21 11.36
CA ALA A 118 5.34 -0.77 11.25
C ALA A 118 4.52 -0.08 12.35
N ASN A 119 3.53 -0.76 12.86
CA ASN A 119 2.67 -0.18 13.84
C ASN A 119 3.22 -0.31 15.26
N ARG A 120 4.31 -0.99 15.45
CA ARG A 120 4.85 -1.16 16.78
C ARG A 120 5.61 0.01 17.28
#